data_6ac4a131d2a6611b40680b9aa7d10f8d
#
_entry.id   6ac4a131d2a6611b40680b9aa7d10f8d
#
_cell.length_a   1.000
_cell.length_b   1.000
_cell.length_c   1.000
_cell.angle_alpha   90.00
_cell.angle_beta   90.00
_cell.angle_gamma   90.00
#
_symmetry.space_group_name_H-M   'P 1'
#
loop_
_entity.id
_entity.type
_entity.pdbx_description
1 polymer ?
#
loop_
_entity_poly.entity_id
_entity_poly.type
_entity_poly.pdbx_seq_one_letter_code
_entity_poly.pdbx_strand_id
1 'polypeptide(L)'
;MNVPVESSSLNRRKLLKSAAMLGAAQVAQTLLPAPMLGQYTKRDLTTRPAPAERLFRSAAVEDAIKAVSRDIADTELRTIFGNCLPNTLDTTVFHSDSGGKLDTFVITGDIDALWLRDSSAQMQPYLPFAKQDPALARVIAGLIHRHAQCILLDPYANAFRRKPTDSPLEWAVKDATDHKPGVGERKWEIDSLCYPIRLAHGYWKATGDTKPFDSEWVAAATLIVKTFREQQRQNGRGPYHFQRAAQSPTDSVILDGYGAPTRPNGMLHSIFRPSDDSCTYPLFVPANLFAVVALRMLSELATALHNTTLAADASALAEEVLVATTHHGRVTHPRMGEIWAYEIDGFGNVNLMDDANAPGLLSIAYLGATGRNSAGQPDDALYARTRAFALSDENPYFFKGKAAEGIGGPHVGLDFIWPMSITMRALTSTNDAEIRTCLRTLRDSTAGTHFMHEAFHKDDPSKFTRPWFAWANTLFGELVLKVHRERPAILRETL
;
A
#
# COMPACT_ATOMS: atom_id res chain seq x y z
N MET A 1 60.41 -47.26 13.99
CA MET A 1 59.78 -46.76 15.24
C MET A 1 58.37 -46.30 14.89
N ASN A 2 57.42 -47.16 15.16
CA ASN A 2 55.97 -46.86 14.93
C ASN A 2 55.39 -46.22 16.18
N VAL A 3 54.79 -45.07 16.05
CA VAL A 3 54.00 -44.47 17.11
C VAL A 3 52.52 -44.64 16.71
N PRO A 4 51.68 -45.23 17.57
CA PRO A 4 50.25 -45.40 17.24
C PRO A 4 49.48 -44.11 17.48
N VAL A 5 48.60 -43.77 16.51
CA VAL A 5 47.62 -42.70 16.64
C VAL A 5 46.36 -43.27 17.28
N GLU A 6 46.07 -42.87 18.51
CA GLU A 6 44.78 -43.15 19.16
C GLU A 6 43.67 -42.29 18.57
N SER A 7 42.66 -42.92 17.98
CA SER A 7 41.45 -42.30 17.56
C SER A 7 40.44 -42.17 18.71
N SER A 8 40.27 -41.00 19.29
CA SER A 8 39.21 -40.71 20.25
C SER A 8 37.90 -40.46 19.50
N SER A 9 37.05 -41.45 19.46
CA SER A 9 35.65 -41.31 18.97
C SER A 9 34.85 -40.51 19.99
N LEU A 10 34.65 -39.22 19.72
CA LEU A 10 33.71 -38.37 20.46
C LEU A 10 32.27 -38.81 20.14
N ASN A 11 31.60 -39.35 21.16
CA ASN A 11 30.28 -39.95 21.08
C ASN A 11 29.24 -38.88 20.90
N ARG A 12 28.71 -38.72 19.68
CA ARG A 12 27.67 -37.74 19.25
C ARG A 12 26.41 -37.75 20.14
N ARG A 13 26.14 -38.84 20.86
CA ARG A 13 24.98 -38.93 21.79
C ARG A 13 25.21 -38.19 23.12
N LYS A 14 26.44 -37.90 23.54
CA LYS A 14 26.71 -37.09 24.74
C LYS A 14 26.64 -35.60 24.44
N LEU A 15 27.01 -35.16 23.23
CA LEU A 15 26.88 -33.74 22.83
C LEU A 15 25.43 -33.28 22.69
N LEU A 16 24.54 -34.16 22.21
CA LEU A 16 23.11 -33.86 22.07
C LEU A 16 22.33 -33.83 23.37
N LYS A 17 22.79 -34.48 24.43
CA LYS A 17 22.14 -34.45 25.77
C LYS A 17 22.55 -33.25 26.61
N SER A 18 23.68 -32.64 26.39
CA SER A 18 24.12 -31.42 27.10
C SER A 18 23.57 -30.14 26.49
N ALA A 19 23.18 -30.15 25.20
CA ALA A 19 22.53 -29.03 24.55
C ALA A 19 21.01 -28.95 24.81
N ALA A 20 20.39 -30.04 25.29
CA ALA A 20 18.93 -30.12 25.51
C ALA A 20 18.49 -29.65 26.90
N MET A 21 19.36 -29.36 27.84
CA MET A 21 18.99 -28.93 29.20
C MET A 21 19.31 -27.46 29.53
N LEU A 22 19.85 -26.70 28.63
CA LEU A 22 20.13 -25.25 28.81
C LEU A 22 19.31 -24.37 27.83
N GLY A 23 18.46 -24.97 26.98
CA GLY A 23 17.70 -24.28 25.97
C GLY A 23 16.20 -24.16 26.21
N ALA A 24 15.65 -24.69 27.30
CA ALA A 24 14.19 -24.81 27.46
C ALA A 24 13.52 -23.73 28.33
N ALA A 25 14.24 -22.72 28.81
CA ALA A 25 13.68 -21.72 29.72
C ALA A 25 13.77 -20.26 29.27
N GLN A 26 14.27 -19.95 28.07
CA GLN A 26 14.43 -18.57 27.58
C GLN A 26 14.12 -18.33 26.08
N VAL A 27 13.40 -19.18 25.40
CA VAL A 27 13.10 -19.03 23.95
C VAL A 27 11.61 -18.71 23.70
N ALA A 28 10.88 -18.24 24.68
CA ALA A 28 9.46 -17.91 24.53
C ALA A 28 9.14 -16.40 24.51
N GLN A 29 10.14 -15.49 24.42
CA GLN A 29 9.86 -14.04 24.50
C GLN A 29 10.63 -13.12 23.53
N THR A 30 11.33 -13.63 22.53
CA THR A 30 12.12 -12.73 21.64
C THR A 30 12.07 -13.15 20.17
N LEU A 31 10.91 -13.20 19.54
CA LEU A 31 10.79 -13.27 18.07
C LEU A 31 9.50 -12.57 17.58
N LEU A 32 9.20 -11.41 18.10
CA LEU A 32 8.50 -10.38 17.35
C LEU A 32 9.53 -9.29 17.09
N PRO A 33 9.65 -8.75 15.86
CA PRO A 33 10.31 -7.47 15.69
C PRO A 33 9.57 -6.54 16.64
N ALA A 34 10.31 -5.90 17.55
CA ALA A 34 9.71 -4.88 18.38
C ALA A 34 9.08 -3.88 17.40
N PRO A 35 7.74 -3.67 17.41
CA PRO A 35 7.18 -2.59 16.65
C PRO A 35 7.93 -1.36 17.13
N MET A 36 8.42 -0.52 16.23
CA MET A 36 9.00 0.76 16.60
C MET A 36 7.88 1.55 17.25
N LEU A 37 7.83 1.46 18.58
CA LEU A 37 7.01 2.27 19.45
C LEU A 37 7.58 3.68 19.38
N GLY A 38 7.21 4.41 18.31
CA GLY A 38 7.20 5.85 18.37
C GLY A 38 6.45 6.22 19.66
N GLN A 39 6.94 7.20 20.40
CA GLN A 39 6.32 7.65 21.63
C GLN A 39 4.87 8.06 21.36
N TYR A 40 3.96 7.09 21.45
CA TYR A 40 2.54 7.37 21.51
C TYR A 40 2.29 8.17 22.80
N THR A 41 2.01 9.45 22.67
CA THR A 41 1.22 10.09 23.71
C THR A 41 -0.04 9.25 23.84
N LYS A 42 -0.31 8.74 25.05
CA LYS A 42 -1.49 7.95 25.39
C LYS A 42 -2.75 8.80 25.15
N ARG A 43 -3.14 8.93 23.88
CA ARG A 43 -4.46 9.43 23.50
C ARG A 43 -5.44 8.29 23.76
N ASP A 44 -6.59 8.60 24.32
CA ASP A 44 -7.70 7.66 24.31
C ASP A 44 -8.10 7.40 22.86
N LEU A 45 -7.64 6.26 22.30
CA LEU A 45 -7.78 5.92 20.90
C LEU A 45 -9.15 5.34 20.54
N THR A 46 -10.11 5.35 21.46
CA THR A 46 -11.46 4.81 21.22
C THR A 46 -12.40 5.79 20.52
N THR A 47 -12.01 7.07 20.42
CA THR A 47 -12.85 8.12 19.86
C THR A 47 -12.05 9.12 19.02
N ARG A 48 -12.76 9.86 18.18
CA ARG A 48 -12.21 11.03 17.46
C ARG A 48 -11.67 12.08 18.44
N PRO A 49 -10.64 12.86 18.05
CA PRO A 49 -10.22 14.03 18.79
C PRO A 49 -11.36 15.01 19.01
N ALA A 50 -11.30 15.77 20.12
CA ALA A 50 -12.21 16.87 20.35
C ALA A 50 -12.16 17.86 19.16
N PRO A 51 -13.25 18.54 18.80
CA PRO A 51 -13.28 19.40 17.60
C PRO A 51 -12.17 20.47 17.54
N ALA A 52 -11.73 20.97 18.68
CA ALA A 52 -10.64 21.96 18.77
C ALA A 52 -9.23 21.36 18.56
N GLU A 53 -9.09 20.03 18.63
CA GLU A 53 -7.83 19.31 18.47
C GLU A 53 -7.64 18.75 17.07
N ARG A 54 -8.66 18.81 16.22
CA ARG A 54 -8.62 18.30 14.84
C ARG A 54 -7.78 19.20 13.97
N LEU A 55 -6.87 18.61 13.20
CA LEU A 55 -5.96 19.35 12.34
C LEU A 55 -6.66 20.03 11.17
N PHE A 56 -7.65 19.34 10.58
CA PHE A 56 -8.49 19.90 9.52
C PHE A 56 -9.92 19.38 9.65
N ARG A 57 -10.89 20.25 9.34
CA ARG A 57 -12.32 19.93 9.35
C ARG A 57 -12.97 20.32 8.03
N SER A 58 -13.48 19.34 7.31
CA SER A 58 -14.30 19.54 6.11
C SER A 58 -15.78 19.52 6.48
N ALA A 59 -16.51 20.59 6.14
CA ALA A 59 -17.95 20.65 6.36
C ALA A 59 -18.69 19.57 5.56
N ALA A 60 -18.28 19.34 4.30
CA ALA A 60 -18.90 18.35 3.44
C ALA A 60 -18.69 16.90 3.95
N VAL A 61 -17.50 16.60 4.48
CA VAL A 61 -17.23 15.28 5.09
C VAL A 61 -18.02 15.09 6.37
N GLU A 62 -18.10 16.11 7.24
CA GLU A 62 -18.92 16.05 8.46
C GLU A 62 -20.41 15.83 8.17
N ASP A 63 -20.93 16.47 7.13
CA ASP A 63 -22.33 16.29 6.73
C ASP A 63 -22.56 14.88 6.12
N ALA A 64 -21.61 14.35 5.36
CA ALA A 64 -21.64 12.98 4.89
C ALA A 64 -21.63 11.97 6.04
N ILE A 65 -20.76 12.16 7.05
CA ILE A 65 -20.72 11.32 8.26
C ILE A 65 -22.10 11.32 8.94
N LYS A 66 -22.72 12.48 9.14
CA LYS A 66 -24.04 12.59 9.78
C LYS A 66 -25.14 11.90 8.96
N ALA A 67 -25.10 12.07 7.63
CA ALA A 67 -26.08 11.48 6.74
C ALA A 67 -26.00 9.95 6.73
N VAL A 68 -24.79 9.40 6.51
CA VAL A 68 -24.56 7.96 6.44
C VAL A 68 -24.79 7.28 7.79
N SER A 69 -24.31 7.89 8.89
CA SER A 69 -24.50 7.36 10.24
C SER A 69 -25.97 7.17 10.64
N ARG A 70 -26.89 7.97 10.10
CA ARG A 70 -28.34 7.79 10.34
C ARG A 70 -28.88 6.52 9.71
N ASP A 71 -28.29 6.07 8.61
CA ASP A 71 -28.73 4.88 7.88
C ASP A 71 -28.03 3.60 8.33
N ILE A 72 -27.01 3.68 9.20
CA ILE A 72 -26.34 2.52 9.78
C ILE A 72 -27.09 2.08 11.04
N ALA A 73 -27.74 0.90 11.00
CA ALA A 73 -28.50 0.34 12.13
C ALA A 73 -27.57 -0.18 13.25
N ASP A 74 -26.47 -0.82 12.87
CA ASP A 74 -25.48 -1.36 13.80
C ASP A 74 -24.73 -0.23 14.51
N THR A 75 -24.85 -0.16 15.84
CA THR A 75 -24.31 0.95 16.64
C THR A 75 -22.79 0.97 16.67
N GLU A 76 -22.16 -0.20 16.71
CA GLU A 76 -20.70 -0.30 16.75
C GLU A 76 -20.11 0.04 15.39
N LEU A 77 -20.67 -0.50 14.30
CA LEU A 77 -20.27 -0.14 12.93
C LEU A 77 -20.41 1.37 12.69
N ARG A 78 -21.48 1.98 13.20
CA ARG A 78 -21.70 3.44 13.13
C ARG A 78 -20.60 4.23 13.84
N THR A 79 -20.20 3.76 15.03
CA THR A 79 -19.11 4.38 15.80
C THR A 79 -17.79 4.27 15.05
N ILE A 80 -17.45 3.08 14.54
CA ILE A 80 -16.23 2.83 13.78
C ILE A 80 -16.20 3.71 12.51
N PHE A 81 -17.30 3.79 11.76
CA PHE A 81 -17.39 4.65 10.59
C PHE A 81 -17.17 6.13 10.93
N GLY A 82 -17.80 6.60 12.01
CA GLY A 82 -17.66 7.98 12.49
C GLY A 82 -16.24 8.33 12.93
N ASN A 83 -15.47 7.35 13.38
CA ASN A 83 -14.06 7.51 13.74
C ASN A 83 -13.12 7.38 12.53
N CYS A 84 -13.33 6.36 11.69
CA CYS A 84 -12.41 5.97 10.64
C CYS A 84 -12.44 6.92 9.44
N LEU A 85 -13.63 7.29 8.92
CA LEU A 85 -13.71 8.15 7.74
C LEU A 85 -12.97 9.48 7.91
N PRO A 86 -13.12 10.23 9.04
CA PRO A 86 -12.44 11.51 9.18
C PRO A 86 -11.01 11.40 9.75
N ASN A 87 -10.53 10.21 10.08
CA ASN A 87 -9.28 10.02 10.83
C ASN A 87 -8.09 10.75 10.20
N THR A 88 -7.90 10.66 8.88
CA THR A 88 -6.82 11.35 8.18
C THR A 88 -6.94 12.88 8.35
N LEU A 89 -8.11 13.44 8.13
CA LEU A 89 -8.33 14.90 8.26
C LEU A 89 -8.14 15.37 9.70
N ASP A 90 -8.61 14.57 10.65
CA ASP A 90 -8.55 14.90 12.07
C ASP A 90 -7.11 14.89 12.63
N THR A 91 -6.22 14.00 12.12
CA THR A 91 -4.98 13.64 12.85
C THR A 91 -3.69 13.69 12.04
N THR A 92 -3.75 13.68 10.70
CA THR A 92 -2.56 13.49 9.87
C THR A 92 -2.28 14.60 8.86
N VAL A 93 -3.21 15.55 8.67
CA VAL A 93 -3.12 16.61 7.65
C VAL A 93 -2.52 17.88 8.25
N PHE A 94 -1.38 18.31 7.72
CA PHE A 94 -0.74 19.59 8.05
C PHE A 94 -0.79 20.47 6.81
N HIS A 95 -1.72 21.41 6.79
CA HIS A 95 -1.95 22.32 5.66
C HIS A 95 -1.46 23.72 5.98
N SER A 96 -0.82 24.36 5.00
CA SER A 96 -0.44 25.77 5.04
C SER A 96 -0.72 26.46 3.72
N ASP A 97 -0.94 27.77 3.80
CA ASP A 97 -1.16 28.67 2.65
C ASP A 97 -0.27 29.89 2.85
N SER A 98 1.04 29.66 2.88
CA SER A 98 2.01 30.72 3.13
C SER A 98 2.50 31.32 1.80
N GLY A 99 2.28 32.61 1.61
CA GLY A 99 2.76 33.33 0.42
C GLY A 99 2.07 32.96 -0.89
N GLY A 100 0.83 32.44 -0.82
CA GLY A 100 0.04 32.08 -2.00
C GLY A 100 0.38 30.72 -2.60
N LYS A 101 1.33 29.97 -2.05
CA LYS A 101 1.63 28.58 -2.43
C LYS A 101 0.99 27.63 -1.43
N LEU A 102 0.08 26.80 -1.92
CA LEU A 102 -0.56 25.75 -1.10
C LEU A 102 0.45 24.64 -0.83
N ASP A 103 0.50 24.21 0.42
CA ASP A 103 1.32 23.07 0.84
C ASP A 103 0.54 22.23 1.83
N THR A 104 0.50 20.92 1.61
CA THR A 104 -0.12 19.96 2.53
C THR A 104 0.78 18.76 2.71
N PHE A 105 1.14 18.51 3.96
CA PHE A 105 1.91 17.34 4.36
C PHE A 105 0.97 16.37 5.09
N VAL A 106 0.86 15.13 4.59
CA VAL A 106 0.01 14.10 5.20
C VAL A 106 0.89 12.97 5.68
N ILE A 107 0.88 12.74 7.00
CA ILE A 107 1.64 11.64 7.61
C ILE A 107 0.86 10.32 7.56
N THR A 108 1.56 9.20 7.66
CA THR A 108 0.92 7.88 7.62
C THR A 108 0.21 7.47 8.92
N GLY A 109 0.11 8.38 9.88
CA GLY A 109 -0.58 8.20 11.15
C GLY A 109 0.35 8.41 12.34
N ASP A 110 0.94 7.35 12.84
CA ASP A 110 1.86 7.35 13.98
C ASP A 110 3.32 7.68 13.64
N ILE A 111 3.68 7.70 12.36
CA ILE A 111 5.02 8.03 11.88
C ILE A 111 4.99 9.42 11.24
N ASP A 112 5.84 10.35 11.72
CA ASP A 112 5.94 11.72 11.19
C ASP A 112 6.75 11.76 9.89
N ALA A 113 6.18 11.11 8.85
CA ALA A 113 6.69 11.13 7.50
C ALA A 113 5.55 10.93 6.50
N LEU A 114 5.73 11.43 5.28
CA LEU A 114 4.81 11.32 4.16
C LEU A 114 5.28 10.20 3.24
N TRP A 115 4.53 9.10 3.16
CA TRP A 115 4.63 8.14 2.07
C TRP A 115 3.79 8.62 0.89
N LEU A 116 4.35 8.55 -0.33
CA LEU A 116 3.62 8.96 -1.54
C LEU A 116 2.36 8.12 -1.76
N ARG A 117 2.44 6.83 -1.52
CA ARG A 117 1.34 5.87 -1.56
C ARG A 117 0.28 6.21 -0.52
N ASP A 118 0.65 6.19 0.77
CA ASP A 118 -0.26 6.35 1.90
C ASP A 118 -1.00 7.68 1.83
N SER A 119 -0.27 8.79 1.69
CA SER A 119 -0.86 10.14 1.66
C SER A 119 -1.87 10.31 0.51
N SER A 120 -1.58 9.73 -0.65
CA SER A 120 -2.51 9.71 -1.78
C SER A 120 -3.75 8.87 -1.48
N ALA A 121 -3.55 7.64 -0.99
CA ALA A 121 -4.64 6.71 -0.70
C ALA A 121 -5.54 7.21 0.45
N GLN A 122 -4.94 7.80 1.50
CA GLN A 122 -5.66 8.42 2.60
C GLN A 122 -6.58 9.57 2.15
N MET A 123 -6.20 10.31 1.11
CA MET A 123 -6.98 11.44 0.61
C MET A 123 -7.99 11.06 -0.48
N GLN A 124 -7.87 9.88 -1.09
CA GLN A 124 -8.73 9.42 -2.18
C GLN A 124 -10.23 9.44 -1.83
N PRO A 125 -10.70 8.98 -0.65
CA PRO A 125 -12.11 8.94 -0.29
C PRO A 125 -12.77 10.32 -0.19
N TYR A 126 -11.98 11.38 -0.08
CA TYR A 126 -12.48 12.75 0.06
C TYR A 126 -12.64 13.49 -1.28
N LEU A 127 -12.13 12.96 -2.38
CA LEU A 127 -12.24 13.58 -3.71
C LEU A 127 -13.67 13.91 -4.12
N PRO A 128 -14.69 13.05 -3.86
CA PRO A 128 -16.08 13.38 -4.22
C PRO A 128 -16.63 14.64 -3.53
N PHE A 129 -16.04 15.04 -2.40
CA PHE A 129 -16.48 16.21 -1.62
C PHE A 129 -15.76 17.50 -2.02
N ALA A 130 -14.64 17.41 -2.77
CA ALA A 130 -13.77 18.55 -3.07
C ALA A 130 -14.48 19.66 -3.87
N LYS A 131 -15.41 19.31 -4.76
CA LYS A 131 -16.16 20.30 -5.58
C LYS A 131 -17.05 21.21 -4.74
N GLN A 132 -17.62 20.69 -3.65
CA GLN A 132 -18.56 21.42 -2.78
C GLN A 132 -17.91 21.97 -1.53
N ASP A 133 -16.64 21.65 -1.27
CA ASP A 133 -15.86 22.16 -0.14
C ASP A 133 -14.54 22.75 -0.65
N PRO A 134 -14.49 24.08 -0.90
CA PRO A 134 -13.29 24.74 -1.40
C PRO A 134 -12.10 24.66 -0.44
N ALA A 135 -12.34 24.54 0.88
CA ALA A 135 -11.25 24.38 1.85
C ALA A 135 -10.60 23.00 1.70
N LEU A 136 -11.40 21.95 1.55
CA LEU A 136 -10.90 20.61 1.27
C LEU A 136 -10.19 20.54 -0.09
N ALA A 137 -10.72 21.19 -1.12
CA ALA A 137 -10.06 21.26 -2.42
C ALA A 137 -8.67 21.88 -2.33
N ARG A 138 -8.48 22.93 -1.52
CA ARG A 138 -7.17 23.56 -1.27
C ARG A 138 -6.19 22.63 -0.55
N VAL A 139 -6.67 21.85 0.41
CA VAL A 139 -5.85 20.81 1.09
C VAL A 139 -5.35 19.80 0.09
N ILE A 140 -6.23 19.28 -0.78
CA ILE A 140 -5.85 18.28 -1.80
C ILE A 140 -4.90 18.90 -2.84
N ALA A 141 -5.15 20.12 -3.29
CA ALA A 141 -4.24 20.85 -4.19
C ALA A 141 -2.85 21.06 -3.58
N GLY A 142 -2.79 21.39 -2.28
CA GLY A 142 -1.53 21.50 -1.54
C GLY A 142 -0.76 20.18 -1.45
N LEU A 143 -1.47 19.04 -1.33
CA LEU A 143 -0.84 17.73 -1.34
C LEU A 143 -0.29 17.37 -2.74
N ILE A 144 -1.00 17.74 -3.81
CA ILE A 144 -0.51 17.56 -5.19
C ILE A 144 0.79 18.33 -5.41
N HIS A 145 0.89 19.57 -4.93
CA HIS A 145 2.16 20.34 -4.97
C HIS A 145 3.26 19.67 -4.14
N ARG A 146 2.95 19.21 -2.92
CA ARG A 146 3.92 18.50 -2.06
C ARG A 146 4.43 17.23 -2.73
N HIS A 147 3.57 16.45 -3.35
CA HIS A 147 3.97 15.26 -4.10
C HIS A 147 4.93 15.60 -5.24
N ALA A 148 4.66 16.67 -6.00
CA ALA A 148 5.57 17.12 -7.05
C ALA A 148 6.97 17.45 -6.51
N GLN A 149 7.05 18.19 -5.40
CA GLN A 149 8.32 18.49 -4.74
C GLN A 149 9.05 17.25 -4.24
N CYS A 150 8.34 16.31 -3.63
CA CYS A 150 8.91 15.04 -3.18
C CYS A 150 9.50 14.23 -4.35
N ILE A 151 8.75 14.10 -5.44
CA ILE A 151 9.19 13.37 -6.65
C ILE A 151 10.40 14.05 -7.30
N LEU A 152 10.42 15.38 -7.39
CA LEU A 152 11.57 16.13 -7.91
C LEU A 152 12.79 16.03 -7.02
N LEU A 153 12.61 15.88 -5.71
CA LEU A 153 13.70 15.64 -4.77
C LEU A 153 14.31 14.26 -5.00
N ASP A 154 13.51 13.20 -5.00
CA ASP A 154 13.97 11.84 -5.28
C ASP A 154 12.82 10.94 -5.77
N PRO A 155 12.75 10.58 -7.05
CA PRO A 155 11.69 9.72 -7.59
C PRO A 155 11.81 8.25 -7.14
N TYR A 156 12.93 7.86 -6.52
CA TYR A 156 13.15 6.51 -5.99
C TYR A 156 12.81 6.36 -4.51
N ALA A 157 12.45 7.47 -3.84
CA ALA A 157 12.06 7.43 -2.43
C ALA A 157 10.55 7.16 -2.27
N ASN A 158 10.20 6.35 -1.29
CA ASN A 158 8.81 6.09 -0.90
C ASN A 158 8.32 7.07 0.17
N ALA A 159 9.21 7.51 1.11
CA ALA A 159 8.85 8.36 2.23
C ALA A 159 9.69 9.63 2.33
N PHE A 160 9.05 10.73 2.78
CA PHE A 160 9.66 12.05 2.86
C PHE A 160 9.44 12.69 4.23
N ARG A 161 10.40 13.53 4.61
CA ARG A 161 10.34 14.33 5.84
C ARG A 161 9.64 15.67 5.58
N ARG A 162 9.14 16.27 6.64
CA ARG A 162 8.40 17.54 6.55
C ARG A 162 9.24 18.69 6.00
N LYS A 163 10.50 18.76 6.42
CA LYS A 163 11.45 19.79 5.98
C LYS A 163 12.52 19.17 5.07
N PRO A 164 12.94 19.88 4.02
CA PRO A 164 13.97 19.38 3.12
C PRO A 164 15.35 19.22 3.75
N THR A 165 15.54 19.71 4.98
CA THR A 165 16.79 19.59 5.76
C THR A 165 16.75 18.48 6.80
N ASP A 166 15.60 17.84 7.01
CA ASP A 166 15.46 16.80 8.03
C ASP A 166 16.24 15.55 7.66
N SER A 167 16.79 14.90 8.66
CA SER A 167 17.48 13.61 8.52
C SER A 167 16.49 12.51 8.13
N PRO A 168 16.97 11.41 7.51
CA PRO A 168 16.15 10.21 7.29
C PRO A 168 15.47 9.74 8.57
N LEU A 169 14.48 8.86 8.42
CA LEU A 169 13.87 8.16 9.55
C LEU A 169 14.93 7.36 10.30
N GLU A 170 14.77 7.22 11.62
CA GLU A 170 15.79 6.66 12.50
C GLU A 170 16.33 5.30 11.99
N TRP A 171 15.45 4.45 11.52
CA TRP A 171 15.81 3.13 10.97
C TRP A 171 16.46 3.17 9.59
N ALA A 172 16.29 4.29 8.85
CA ALA A 172 16.81 4.45 7.49
C ALA A 172 18.18 5.16 7.44
N VAL A 173 18.66 5.70 8.56
CA VAL A 173 19.92 6.50 8.62
C VAL A 173 21.14 5.72 8.12
N LYS A 174 21.13 4.39 8.29
CA LYS A 174 22.27 3.51 7.93
C LYS A 174 22.05 2.72 6.64
N ASP A 175 20.99 3.01 5.90
CA ASP A 175 20.73 2.33 4.64
C ASP A 175 21.85 2.64 3.63
N ALA A 176 22.32 1.62 2.95
CA ALA A 176 23.27 1.76 1.86
C ALA A 176 22.51 2.08 0.57
N THR A 177 22.23 3.36 0.35
CA THR A 177 21.55 3.93 -0.80
C THR A 177 21.93 5.42 -0.94
N ASP A 178 21.56 6.07 -2.05
CA ASP A 178 21.88 7.50 -2.28
C ASP A 178 20.88 8.41 -1.53
N HIS A 179 21.03 8.51 -0.22
CA HIS A 179 20.19 9.38 0.59
C HIS A 179 20.35 10.86 0.26
N LYS A 180 19.22 11.56 0.22
CA LYS A 180 19.17 13.04 0.13
C LYS A 180 18.53 13.61 1.39
N PRO A 181 18.95 14.80 1.85
CA PRO A 181 18.25 15.51 2.93
C PRO A 181 16.77 15.71 2.56
N GLY A 182 15.88 15.53 3.53
CA GLY A 182 14.43 15.58 3.31
C GLY A 182 13.79 14.26 2.86
N VAL A 183 14.59 13.27 2.43
CA VAL A 183 14.12 11.90 2.20
C VAL A 183 14.03 11.17 3.53
N GLY A 184 12.88 10.60 3.83
CA GLY A 184 12.65 9.81 5.04
C GLY A 184 13.15 8.38 4.90
N GLU A 185 12.79 7.72 3.79
CA GLU A 185 13.18 6.37 3.41
C GLU A 185 13.26 6.28 1.88
N ARG A 186 14.21 5.51 1.36
CA ARG A 186 14.47 5.41 -0.08
C ARG A 186 14.26 3.99 -0.60
N LYS A 187 13.07 3.43 -0.39
CA LYS A 187 12.64 2.16 -0.96
C LYS A 187 11.96 2.41 -2.31
N TRP A 188 12.48 1.82 -3.38
CA TRP A 188 11.90 1.98 -4.72
C TRP A 188 10.71 1.05 -4.92
N GLU A 189 9.56 1.66 -5.14
CA GLU A 189 8.27 1.04 -5.40
C GLU A 189 7.61 1.71 -6.60
N ILE A 190 7.15 0.95 -7.57
CA ILE A 190 6.45 1.49 -8.75
C ILE A 190 5.20 2.27 -8.31
N ASP A 191 4.45 1.75 -7.35
CA ASP A 191 3.19 2.33 -6.89
C ASP A 191 3.38 3.67 -6.18
N SER A 192 4.52 3.91 -5.55
CA SER A 192 4.86 5.21 -4.96
C SER A 192 4.78 6.37 -5.97
N LEU A 193 5.00 6.11 -7.27
CA LEU A 193 4.82 7.11 -8.33
C LEU A 193 3.44 7.04 -8.99
N CYS A 194 2.72 5.93 -8.91
CA CYS A 194 1.38 5.78 -9.47
C CYS A 194 0.31 6.49 -8.63
N TYR A 195 0.41 6.41 -7.31
CA TYR A 195 -0.58 6.98 -6.40
C TYR A 195 -0.72 8.50 -6.49
N PRO A 196 0.36 9.32 -6.57
CA PRO A 196 0.27 10.75 -6.82
C PRO A 196 -0.46 11.10 -8.13
N ILE A 197 -0.21 10.33 -9.21
CA ILE A 197 -0.92 10.51 -10.48
C ILE A 197 -2.42 10.23 -10.31
N ARG A 198 -2.76 9.12 -9.63
CA ARG A 198 -4.16 8.75 -9.37
C ARG A 198 -4.89 9.83 -8.56
N LEU A 199 -4.26 10.38 -7.52
CA LEU A 199 -4.83 11.47 -6.73
C LEU A 199 -5.02 12.73 -7.57
N ALA A 200 -4.00 13.16 -8.33
CA ALA A 200 -4.02 14.33 -9.18
C ALA A 200 -5.13 14.23 -10.26
N HIS A 201 -5.20 13.09 -10.94
CA HIS A 201 -6.25 12.83 -11.92
C HIS A 201 -7.65 12.83 -11.29
N GLY A 202 -7.80 12.17 -10.14
CA GLY A 202 -9.06 12.15 -9.39
C GLY A 202 -9.51 13.54 -8.94
N TYR A 203 -8.57 14.39 -8.48
CA TYR A 203 -8.86 15.79 -8.15
C TYR A 203 -9.36 16.58 -9.35
N TRP A 204 -8.64 16.48 -10.49
CA TRP A 204 -9.07 17.14 -11.71
C TRP A 204 -10.46 16.67 -12.18
N LYS A 205 -10.72 15.35 -12.16
CA LYS A 205 -12.05 14.82 -12.52
C LYS A 205 -13.14 15.31 -11.59
N ALA A 206 -12.89 15.43 -10.30
CA ALA A 206 -13.88 15.86 -9.32
C ALA A 206 -14.17 17.36 -9.39
N THR A 207 -13.15 18.19 -9.64
CA THR A 207 -13.25 19.65 -9.52
C THR A 207 -13.23 20.39 -10.85
N GLY A 208 -12.60 19.84 -11.89
CA GLY A 208 -12.27 20.53 -13.13
C GLY A 208 -11.11 21.53 -12.99
N ASP A 209 -10.54 21.71 -11.79
CA ASP A 209 -9.47 22.67 -11.52
C ASP A 209 -8.13 22.15 -12.01
N THR A 210 -7.45 22.96 -12.84
CA THR A 210 -6.12 22.67 -13.40
C THR A 210 -5.01 23.49 -12.76
N LYS A 211 -5.31 24.40 -11.84
CA LYS A 211 -4.31 25.28 -11.22
C LYS A 211 -3.17 24.57 -10.51
N PRO A 212 -3.39 23.41 -9.81
CA PRO A 212 -2.29 22.70 -9.16
C PRO A 212 -1.29 22.06 -10.14
N PHE A 213 -1.60 22.01 -11.43
CA PHE A 213 -0.75 21.34 -12.44
C PHE A 213 0.13 22.36 -13.14
N ASP A 214 0.93 23.06 -12.37
CA ASP A 214 1.91 24.05 -12.83
C ASP A 214 3.15 23.41 -13.47
N SER A 215 4.15 24.24 -13.80
CA SER A 215 5.41 23.75 -14.40
C SER A 215 6.20 22.81 -13.49
N GLU A 216 6.11 22.97 -12.16
CA GLU A 216 6.75 22.08 -11.17
C GLU A 216 6.09 20.69 -11.20
N TRP A 217 4.75 20.65 -11.24
CA TRP A 217 4.02 19.40 -11.37
C TRP A 217 4.31 18.70 -12.72
N VAL A 218 4.35 19.46 -13.83
CA VAL A 218 4.69 18.90 -15.15
C VAL A 218 6.10 18.32 -15.16
N ALA A 219 7.06 19.00 -14.52
CA ALA A 219 8.43 18.49 -14.40
C ALA A 219 8.47 17.19 -13.59
N ALA A 220 7.73 17.10 -12.48
CA ALA A 220 7.61 15.88 -11.69
C ALA A 220 6.95 14.74 -12.49
N ALA A 221 5.88 15.02 -13.20
CA ALA A 221 5.20 14.04 -14.07
C ALA A 221 6.11 13.52 -15.19
N THR A 222 6.91 14.40 -15.80
CA THR A 222 7.91 14.00 -16.81
C THR A 222 9.00 13.12 -16.17
N LEU A 223 9.43 13.44 -14.95
CA LEU A 223 10.40 12.63 -14.21
C LEU A 223 9.86 11.25 -13.87
N ILE A 224 8.55 11.11 -13.55
CA ILE A 224 7.91 9.80 -13.36
C ILE A 224 8.06 8.93 -14.62
N VAL A 225 7.69 9.45 -15.80
CA VAL A 225 7.80 8.71 -17.07
C VAL A 225 9.24 8.29 -17.33
N LYS A 226 10.21 9.22 -17.11
CA LYS A 226 11.64 8.93 -17.24
C LYS A 226 12.08 7.82 -16.29
N THR A 227 11.70 7.88 -15.00
CA THR A 227 12.07 6.88 -13.99
C THR A 227 11.49 5.51 -14.32
N PHE A 228 10.26 5.44 -14.81
CA PHE A 228 9.67 4.19 -15.27
C PHE A 228 10.45 3.60 -16.45
N ARG A 229 10.86 4.42 -17.45
CA ARG A 229 11.70 3.94 -18.56
C ARG A 229 13.06 3.44 -18.07
N GLU A 230 13.70 4.13 -17.13
CA GLU A 230 14.95 3.66 -16.51
C GLU A 230 14.74 2.29 -15.83
N GLN A 231 13.59 2.08 -15.20
CA GLN A 231 13.26 0.83 -14.50
C GLN A 231 12.70 -0.28 -15.41
N GLN A 232 12.55 -0.07 -16.71
CA GLN A 232 12.47 -1.19 -17.65
C GLN A 232 13.81 -1.95 -17.75
N ARG A 233 14.94 -1.34 -17.32
CA ARG A 233 16.29 -1.92 -17.23
C ARG A 233 16.82 -2.52 -18.52
N GLN A 234 16.38 -2.01 -19.68
CA GLN A 234 16.81 -2.53 -20.99
C GLN A 234 18.30 -2.31 -21.26
N ASN A 235 18.89 -1.26 -20.69
CA ASN A 235 20.28 -0.87 -20.90
C ASN A 235 21.17 -1.05 -19.66
N GLY A 236 20.77 -1.94 -18.72
CA GLY A 236 21.50 -2.20 -17.48
C GLY A 236 20.62 -2.17 -16.24
N ARG A 237 21.24 -2.31 -15.08
CA ARG A 237 20.53 -2.42 -13.78
C ARG A 237 19.81 -1.15 -13.32
N GLY A 238 20.07 -0.01 -13.96
CA GLY A 238 19.59 1.29 -13.54
C GLY A 238 20.40 1.87 -12.36
N PRO A 239 20.09 3.12 -11.94
CA PRO A 239 20.88 3.83 -10.93
C PRO A 239 20.49 3.44 -9.48
N TYR A 240 19.38 2.75 -9.27
CA TYR A 240 18.87 2.46 -7.93
C TYR A 240 19.47 1.19 -7.34
N HIS A 241 19.91 1.29 -6.10
CA HIS A 241 20.30 0.17 -5.25
C HIS A 241 19.90 0.45 -3.78
N PHE A 242 19.71 -0.60 -3.00
CA PHE A 242 19.33 -0.48 -1.59
C PHE A 242 19.78 -1.71 -0.79
N GLN A 243 20.45 -1.46 0.33
CA GLN A 243 20.69 -2.48 1.36
C GLN A 243 20.47 -1.89 2.74
N ARG A 244 19.93 -2.69 3.65
CA ARG A 244 19.71 -2.37 5.06
C ARG A 244 20.26 -3.50 5.93
N ALA A 245 20.95 -3.17 7.01
CA ALA A 245 21.24 -4.12 8.07
C ALA A 245 19.96 -4.30 8.91
N ALA A 246 19.13 -5.27 8.55
CA ALA A 246 17.81 -5.50 9.14
C ALA A 246 17.72 -6.90 9.74
N GLN A 247 16.81 -7.09 10.71
CA GLN A 247 16.50 -8.40 11.28
C GLN A 247 15.60 -9.22 10.33
N SER A 248 14.66 -8.57 9.64
CA SER A 248 13.84 -9.21 8.62
C SER A 248 14.58 -9.28 7.27
N PRO A 249 14.69 -10.47 6.65
CA PRO A 249 15.30 -10.60 5.32
C PRO A 249 14.57 -9.81 4.24
N THR A 250 13.27 -9.53 4.41
CA THR A 250 12.44 -8.79 3.45
C THR A 250 12.64 -7.28 3.55
N ASP A 251 13.30 -6.78 4.59
CA ASP A 251 13.57 -5.36 4.79
C ASP A 251 14.88 -4.89 4.11
N SER A 252 15.55 -5.78 3.38
CA SER A 252 16.77 -5.49 2.62
C SER A 252 16.74 -6.18 1.25
N VAL A 253 17.67 -5.81 0.38
CA VAL A 253 17.74 -6.28 -1.01
C VAL A 253 19.02 -7.08 -1.23
N ILE A 254 18.89 -8.27 -1.81
CA ILE A 254 20.01 -9.16 -2.14
C ILE A 254 20.84 -8.64 -3.31
N LEU A 255 21.98 -9.27 -3.56
CA LEU A 255 22.85 -9.03 -4.73
C LEU A 255 23.20 -7.54 -4.90
N ASP A 256 23.92 -7.02 -3.90
CA ASP A 256 24.41 -5.63 -3.86
C ASP A 256 23.30 -4.59 -3.96
N GLY A 257 22.08 -4.96 -3.53
CA GLY A 257 20.95 -4.04 -3.52
C GLY A 257 20.18 -3.91 -4.83
N TYR A 258 20.48 -4.72 -5.83
CA TYR A 258 19.81 -4.67 -7.14
C TYR A 258 18.63 -5.66 -7.27
N GLY A 259 18.49 -6.59 -6.32
CA GLY A 259 17.46 -7.64 -6.33
C GLY A 259 17.84 -8.87 -7.15
N ALA A 260 16.96 -9.86 -7.18
CA ALA A 260 17.17 -11.08 -7.95
C ALA A 260 17.40 -10.78 -9.44
N PRO A 261 18.24 -11.58 -10.13
CA PRO A 261 18.44 -11.43 -11.56
C PRO A 261 17.12 -11.53 -12.33
N THR A 262 16.94 -10.65 -13.31
CA THR A 262 15.78 -10.64 -14.19
C THR A 262 16.20 -10.61 -15.64
N ARG A 263 15.33 -11.13 -16.53
CA ARG A 263 15.40 -10.85 -17.95
C ARG A 263 14.46 -9.69 -18.26
N PRO A 264 15.00 -8.50 -18.63
CA PRO A 264 14.18 -7.37 -19.05
C PRO A 264 13.27 -7.76 -20.21
N ASN A 265 11.98 -7.41 -20.11
CA ASN A 265 10.96 -7.86 -21.04
C ASN A 265 9.94 -6.76 -21.39
N GLY A 266 10.23 -5.50 -21.02
CA GLY A 266 9.35 -4.35 -21.19
C GLY A 266 8.51 -3.97 -19.97
N MET A 267 8.41 -4.85 -18.97
CA MET A 267 7.83 -4.52 -17.66
C MET A 267 8.80 -3.65 -16.85
N LEU A 268 8.25 -2.94 -15.87
CA LEU A 268 8.99 -2.15 -14.90
C LEU A 268 9.47 -3.04 -13.73
N HIS A 269 10.67 -2.78 -13.25
CA HIS A 269 11.20 -3.41 -12.05
C HIS A 269 10.78 -2.63 -10.81
N SER A 270 10.12 -3.27 -9.85
CA SER A 270 9.94 -2.80 -8.48
C SER A 270 10.91 -3.54 -7.58
N ILE A 271 11.57 -2.85 -6.69
CA ILE A 271 12.49 -3.50 -5.76
C ILE A 271 11.79 -3.83 -4.45
N PHE A 272 10.83 -2.99 -4.08
CA PHE A 272 9.96 -3.20 -2.95
C PHE A 272 8.50 -3.29 -3.38
N ARG A 273 7.70 -3.93 -2.53
CA ARG A 273 6.24 -4.04 -2.59
C ARG A 273 5.58 -2.88 -1.86
N PRO A 274 4.29 -2.63 -2.04
CA PRO A 274 3.58 -1.59 -1.27
C PRO A 274 3.50 -1.87 0.25
N SER A 275 3.95 -3.04 0.71
CA SER A 275 4.18 -3.38 2.12
C SER A 275 5.54 -2.97 2.66
N ASP A 276 6.37 -2.30 1.86
CA ASP A 276 7.79 -1.99 2.14
C ASP A 276 8.71 -3.23 2.23
N ASP A 277 8.21 -4.43 1.90
CA ASP A 277 9.00 -5.65 1.77
C ASP A 277 9.67 -5.74 0.40
N SER A 278 10.90 -6.25 0.34
CA SER A 278 11.60 -6.48 -0.91
C SER A 278 10.91 -7.55 -1.77
N CYS A 279 10.86 -7.31 -3.08
CA CYS A 279 10.37 -8.30 -4.03
C CYS A 279 11.28 -9.52 -4.10
N THR A 280 10.70 -10.70 -4.14
CA THR A 280 11.44 -11.94 -4.46
C THR A 280 11.93 -11.88 -5.90
N TYR A 281 11.05 -11.49 -6.82
CA TYR A 281 11.37 -11.22 -8.22
C TYR A 281 10.94 -9.79 -8.58
N PRO A 282 11.87 -8.95 -9.06
CA PRO A 282 11.61 -7.53 -9.29
C PRO A 282 10.52 -7.16 -10.30
N LEU A 283 10.08 -8.07 -11.18
CA LEU A 283 8.96 -7.81 -12.09
C LEU A 283 7.63 -8.07 -11.37
N PHE A 284 7.22 -7.10 -10.56
CA PHE A 284 6.02 -7.16 -9.73
C PHE A 284 4.77 -6.83 -10.56
N VAL A 285 3.94 -7.84 -10.85
CA VAL A 285 2.83 -7.76 -11.82
C VAL A 285 1.73 -6.79 -11.39
N PRO A 286 1.21 -6.79 -10.14
CA PRO A 286 0.15 -5.86 -9.73
C PRO A 286 0.54 -4.39 -9.90
N ALA A 287 1.78 -4.02 -9.56
CA ALA A 287 2.25 -2.64 -9.70
C ALA A 287 2.46 -2.25 -11.18
N ASN A 288 2.87 -3.18 -12.04
CA ASN A 288 2.93 -2.95 -13.48
C ASN A 288 1.55 -2.70 -14.09
N LEU A 289 0.53 -3.48 -13.69
CA LEU A 289 -0.85 -3.25 -14.11
C LEU A 289 -1.37 -1.88 -13.61
N PHE A 290 -1.02 -1.49 -12.39
CA PHE A 290 -1.36 -0.17 -11.86
C PHE A 290 -0.61 0.96 -12.57
N ALA A 291 0.65 0.77 -12.94
CA ALA A 291 1.44 1.74 -13.72
C ALA A 291 0.78 2.01 -15.09
N VAL A 292 0.23 1.00 -15.75
CA VAL A 292 -0.54 1.19 -17.00
C VAL A 292 -1.72 2.13 -16.79
N VAL A 293 -2.47 1.94 -15.71
CA VAL A 293 -3.62 2.79 -15.39
C VAL A 293 -3.17 4.21 -15.05
N ALA A 294 -2.15 4.36 -14.21
CA ALA A 294 -1.61 5.66 -13.82
C ALA A 294 -1.05 6.43 -15.02
N LEU A 295 -0.33 5.79 -15.93
CA LEU A 295 0.20 6.40 -17.13
C LEU A 295 -0.92 6.84 -18.09
N ARG A 296 -2.01 6.10 -18.21
CA ARG A 296 -3.20 6.53 -18.98
C ARG A 296 -3.89 7.72 -18.34
N MET A 297 -4.04 7.74 -17.02
CA MET A 297 -4.54 8.90 -16.26
C MET A 297 -3.63 10.12 -16.49
N LEU A 298 -2.32 9.92 -16.49
CA LEU A 298 -1.36 10.99 -16.76
C LEU A 298 -1.49 11.51 -18.20
N SER A 299 -1.62 10.64 -19.19
CA SER A 299 -1.83 11.02 -20.59
C SER A 299 -3.10 11.84 -20.78
N GLU A 300 -4.21 11.44 -20.13
CA GLU A 300 -5.47 12.18 -20.16
C GLU A 300 -5.33 13.58 -19.54
N LEU A 301 -4.68 13.67 -18.37
CA LEU A 301 -4.46 14.94 -17.69
C LEU A 301 -3.50 15.85 -18.49
N ALA A 302 -2.41 15.31 -19.02
CA ALA A 302 -1.47 16.06 -19.87
C ALA A 302 -2.14 16.60 -21.16
N THR A 303 -3.08 15.83 -21.73
CA THR A 303 -3.89 16.28 -22.87
C THR A 303 -4.77 17.47 -22.47
N ALA A 304 -5.42 17.43 -21.30
CA ALA A 304 -6.22 18.54 -20.79
C ALA A 304 -5.38 19.80 -20.50
N LEU A 305 -4.10 19.62 -20.19
CA LEU A 305 -3.13 20.71 -20.00
C LEU A 305 -2.45 21.17 -21.31
N HIS A 306 -2.86 20.65 -22.47
CA HIS A 306 -2.24 20.90 -23.77
C HIS A 306 -0.76 20.51 -23.86
N ASN A 307 -0.26 19.64 -23.02
CA ASN A 307 1.10 19.10 -23.06
C ASN A 307 1.12 17.81 -23.90
N THR A 308 1.14 17.97 -25.21
CA THR A 308 1.06 16.85 -26.17
C THR A 308 2.25 15.89 -26.08
N THR A 309 3.43 16.39 -25.75
CA THR A 309 4.64 15.55 -25.59
C THR A 309 4.48 14.61 -24.41
N LEU A 310 4.18 15.12 -23.21
CA LEU A 310 3.97 14.30 -22.03
C LEU A 310 2.82 13.32 -22.22
N ALA A 311 1.73 13.75 -22.88
CA ALA A 311 0.58 12.89 -23.17
C ALA A 311 0.96 11.71 -24.05
N ALA A 312 1.73 11.96 -25.13
CA ALA A 312 2.20 10.93 -26.05
C ALA A 312 3.17 9.95 -25.36
N ASP A 313 4.16 10.47 -24.61
CA ASP A 313 5.16 9.64 -23.91
C ASP A 313 4.52 8.73 -22.87
N ALA A 314 3.59 9.26 -22.06
CA ALA A 314 2.87 8.49 -21.07
C ALA A 314 1.98 7.41 -21.71
N SER A 315 1.28 7.75 -22.81
CA SER A 315 0.45 6.78 -23.54
C SER A 315 1.27 5.67 -24.19
N ALA A 316 2.40 6.00 -24.81
CA ALA A 316 3.30 5.02 -25.42
C ALA A 316 3.85 4.04 -24.36
N LEU A 317 4.36 4.57 -23.24
CA LEU A 317 4.87 3.73 -22.16
C LEU A 317 3.76 2.86 -21.52
N ALA A 318 2.54 3.39 -21.36
CA ALA A 318 1.41 2.61 -20.88
C ALA A 318 1.13 1.38 -21.76
N GLU A 319 1.19 1.55 -23.09
CA GLU A 319 0.96 0.44 -24.01
C GLU A 319 2.12 -0.57 -24.02
N GLU A 320 3.37 -0.10 -23.99
CA GLU A 320 4.54 -0.97 -23.86
C GLU A 320 4.45 -1.87 -22.62
N VAL A 321 4.16 -1.26 -21.45
CA VAL A 321 4.06 -1.99 -20.19
C VAL A 321 2.84 -2.91 -20.18
N LEU A 322 1.70 -2.51 -20.76
CA LEU A 322 0.52 -3.37 -20.86
C LEU A 322 0.79 -4.63 -21.69
N VAL A 323 1.39 -4.46 -22.88
CA VAL A 323 1.72 -5.58 -23.77
C VAL A 323 2.68 -6.53 -23.06
N ALA A 324 3.74 -6.00 -22.45
CA ALA A 324 4.72 -6.80 -21.72
C ALA A 324 4.09 -7.55 -20.54
N THR A 325 3.31 -6.85 -19.71
CA THR A 325 2.66 -7.46 -18.54
C THR A 325 1.62 -8.50 -18.95
N THR A 326 0.85 -8.25 -20.01
CA THR A 326 -0.13 -9.20 -20.52
C THR A 326 0.54 -10.49 -21.05
N HIS A 327 1.69 -10.35 -21.72
CA HIS A 327 2.42 -11.47 -22.28
C HIS A 327 3.17 -12.30 -21.23
N HIS A 328 3.78 -11.64 -20.24
CA HIS A 328 4.69 -12.29 -19.30
C HIS A 328 4.10 -12.51 -17.90
N GLY A 329 3.11 -11.71 -17.50
CA GLY A 329 2.54 -11.74 -16.15
C GLY A 329 1.43 -12.76 -15.93
N ARG A 330 0.98 -13.47 -16.96
CA ARG A 330 -0.03 -14.54 -16.85
C ARG A 330 0.62 -15.89 -16.61
N VAL A 331 -0.03 -16.72 -15.80
CA VAL A 331 0.43 -18.06 -15.49
C VAL A 331 -0.76 -19.03 -15.41
N THR A 332 -0.58 -20.27 -15.82
CA THR A 332 -1.59 -21.33 -15.67
C THR A 332 -1.40 -22.00 -14.31
N HIS A 333 -2.31 -21.72 -13.38
CA HIS A 333 -2.37 -22.38 -12.08
C HIS A 333 -3.13 -23.71 -12.20
N PRO A 334 -2.66 -24.82 -11.58
CA PRO A 334 -3.26 -26.15 -11.75
C PRO A 334 -4.75 -26.23 -11.38
N ARG A 335 -5.19 -25.47 -10.36
CA ARG A 335 -6.57 -25.49 -9.85
C ARG A 335 -7.42 -24.31 -10.31
N MET A 336 -6.81 -23.15 -10.59
CA MET A 336 -7.52 -21.91 -10.91
C MET A 336 -7.57 -21.62 -12.42
N GLY A 337 -6.79 -22.35 -13.24
CA GLY A 337 -6.57 -22.00 -14.65
C GLY A 337 -5.65 -20.80 -14.80
N GLU A 338 -5.83 -20.00 -15.85
CA GLU A 338 -5.01 -18.80 -16.08
C GLU A 338 -5.33 -17.71 -15.06
N ILE A 339 -4.30 -17.21 -14.36
CA ILE A 339 -4.34 -16.13 -13.38
C ILE A 339 -3.19 -15.15 -13.61
N TRP A 340 -3.25 -13.98 -12.98
CA TRP A 340 -2.08 -13.11 -12.85
C TRP A 340 -1.09 -13.69 -11.84
N ALA A 341 0.19 -13.71 -12.21
CA ALA A 341 1.28 -13.93 -11.26
C ALA A 341 1.41 -12.75 -10.31
N TYR A 342 2.04 -12.95 -9.15
CA TYR A 342 2.38 -11.87 -8.24
C TYR A 342 3.72 -11.22 -8.63
N GLU A 343 4.78 -12.03 -8.77
CA GLU A 343 6.09 -11.59 -9.23
C GLU A 343 6.67 -12.61 -10.22
N ILE A 344 7.48 -12.14 -11.16
CA ILE A 344 8.20 -12.97 -12.13
C ILE A 344 9.64 -12.47 -12.30
N ASP A 345 10.53 -13.33 -12.81
CA ASP A 345 11.92 -13.00 -13.11
C ASP A 345 12.22 -12.84 -14.61
N GLY A 346 11.28 -13.21 -15.49
CA GLY A 346 11.47 -13.22 -16.93
C GLY A 346 12.27 -14.42 -17.48
N PHE A 347 12.75 -15.32 -16.62
CA PHE A 347 13.39 -16.60 -17.00
C PHE A 347 12.44 -17.78 -16.90
N GLY A 348 11.22 -17.58 -16.41
CA GLY A 348 10.20 -18.60 -16.25
C GLY A 348 9.88 -18.92 -14.78
N ASN A 349 10.56 -18.31 -13.82
CA ASN A 349 10.20 -18.44 -12.41
C ASN A 349 9.09 -17.46 -12.03
N VAL A 350 8.19 -17.94 -11.18
CA VAL A 350 6.97 -17.25 -10.77
C VAL A 350 6.83 -17.34 -9.25
N ASN A 351 6.51 -16.23 -8.62
CA ASN A 351 6.05 -16.20 -7.24
C ASN A 351 4.53 -16.07 -7.22
N LEU A 352 3.85 -17.06 -6.63
CA LEU A 352 2.40 -17.12 -6.49
C LEU A 352 2.02 -16.89 -5.03
N MET A 353 1.64 -15.68 -4.73
CA MET A 353 1.09 -15.21 -3.45
C MET A 353 0.20 -14.01 -3.70
N ASP A 354 -0.42 -13.48 -2.67
CA ASP A 354 -0.92 -12.11 -2.62
C ASP A 354 -0.59 -11.51 -1.26
N ASP A 355 -0.44 -10.21 -1.22
CA ASP A 355 -0.18 -9.38 -0.05
C ASP A 355 -1.39 -8.47 0.19
N ALA A 356 -1.65 -8.13 1.45
CA ALA A 356 -2.80 -7.32 1.85
C ALA A 356 -2.76 -5.89 1.35
N ASN A 357 -1.58 -5.39 0.97
CA ASN A 357 -1.39 -4.01 0.53
C ASN A 357 -1.84 -3.82 -0.94
N ALA A 358 -2.09 -2.57 -1.32
CA ALA A 358 -2.51 -2.21 -2.68
C ALA A 358 -1.42 -1.37 -3.37
N PRO A 359 -0.96 -1.80 -4.58
CA PRO A 359 -1.46 -2.89 -5.41
C PRO A 359 -1.07 -4.29 -4.94
N GLY A 360 -2.02 -5.20 -4.95
CA GLY A 360 -1.90 -6.65 -4.81
C GLY A 360 -2.87 -7.30 -5.80
N LEU A 361 -2.86 -8.61 -5.94
CA LEU A 361 -3.74 -9.32 -6.88
C LEU A 361 -5.21 -9.07 -6.59
N LEU A 362 -5.60 -9.04 -5.32
CA LEU A 362 -6.98 -8.74 -4.92
C LEU A 362 -7.38 -7.31 -5.30
N SER A 363 -6.47 -6.35 -5.19
CA SER A 363 -6.77 -4.92 -5.32
C SER A 363 -6.74 -4.39 -6.76
N ILE A 364 -6.27 -5.15 -7.76
CA ILE A 364 -6.14 -4.64 -9.13
C ILE A 364 -7.47 -4.16 -9.72
N ALA A 365 -8.61 -4.79 -9.35
CA ALA A 365 -9.93 -4.33 -9.81
C ALA A 365 -10.32 -2.99 -9.19
N TYR A 366 -10.04 -2.77 -7.90
CA TYR A 366 -10.24 -1.49 -7.22
C TYR A 366 -9.44 -0.36 -7.87
N LEU A 367 -8.24 -0.67 -8.36
CA LEU A 367 -7.36 0.26 -9.06
C LEU A 367 -7.73 0.44 -10.55
N GLY A 368 -8.71 -0.30 -11.07
CA GLY A 368 -9.04 -0.32 -12.50
C GLY A 368 -7.99 -1.02 -13.37
N ALA A 369 -7.21 -1.92 -12.78
CA ALA A 369 -6.00 -2.51 -13.33
C ALA A 369 -6.14 -4.01 -13.66
N THR A 370 -7.33 -4.48 -14.07
CA THR A 370 -7.59 -5.90 -14.36
C THR A 370 -6.89 -6.44 -15.62
N GLY A 371 -6.23 -5.55 -16.38
CA GLY A 371 -5.68 -5.88 -17.69
C GLY A 371 -6.73 -5.81 -18.79
N ARG A 372 -6.38 -6.32 -19.99
CA ARG A 372 -7.29 -6.38 -21.14
C ARG A 372 -7.34 -7.77 -21.75
N ASN A 373 -8.54 -8.18 -22.18
CA ASN A 373 -8.73 -9.37 -22.98
C ASN A 373 -8.39 -9.10 -24.46
N SER A 374 -8.50 -10.13 -25.31
CA SER A 374 -8.23 -10.05 -26.76
C SER A 374 -9.11 -9.03 -27.50
N ALA A 375 -10.25 -8.65 -26.95
CA ALA A 375 -11.15 -7.64 -27.50
C ALA A 375 -10.84 -6.22 -27.00
N GLY A 376 -9.77 -6.04 -26.20
CA GLY A 376 -9.38 -4.76 -25.62
C GLY A 376 -10.25 -4.28 -24.44
N GLN A 377 -11.17 -5.12 -23.96
CA GLN A 377 -12.01 -4.85 -22.79
C GLN A 377 -11.32 -5.28 -21.49
N PRO A 378 -11.73 -4.79 -20.30
CA PRO A 378 -11.27 -5.32 -19.03
C PRO A 378 -11.39 -6.85 -18.98
N ASP A 379 -10.35 -7.52 -18.45
CA ASP A 379 -10.31 -8.99 -18.38
C ASP A 379 -10.90 -9.48 -17.04
N ASP A 380 -12.22 -9.29 -16.90
CA ASP A 380 -12.93 -9.64 -15.67
C ASP A 380 -12.91 -11.14 -15.38
N ALA A 381 -12.82 -12.00 -16.42
CA ALA A 381 -12.74 -13.45 -16.24
C ALA A 381 -11.39 -13.88 -15.67
N LEU A 382 -10.29 -13.28 -16.15
CA LEU A 382 -8.95 -13.49 -15.60
C LEU A 382 -8.87 -12.98 -14.16
N TYR A 383 -9.42 -11.78 -13.92
CA TYR A 383 -9.47 -11.22 -12.57
C TYR A 383 -10.29 -12.09 -11.62
N ALA A 384 -11.44 -12.60 -12.02
CA ALA A 384 -12.27 -13.46 -11.18
C ALA A 384 -11.50 -14.72 -10.71
N ARG A 385 -10.72 -15.35 -11.59
CA ARG A 385 -9.87 -16.48 -11.22
C ARG A 385 -8.70 -16.07 -10.33
N THR A 386 -8.07 -14.92 -10.61
CA THR A 386 -7.00 -14.35 -9.79
C THR A 386 -7.50 -14.00 -8.38
N ARG A 387 -8.69 -13.40 -8.27
CA ARG A 387 -9.35 -13.12 -6.99
C ARG A 387 -9.65 -14.40 -6.22
N ALA A 388 -10.13 -15.46 -6.91
CA ALA A 388 -10.37 -16.75 -6.29
C ALA A 388 -9.08 -17.38 -5.75
N PHE A 389 -7.96 -17.24 -6.46
CA PHE A 389 -6.64 -17.64 -5.97
C PHE A 389 -6.25 -16.83 -4.72
N ALA A 390 -6.29 -15.51 -4.76
CA ALA A 390 -5.89 -14.64 -3.66
C ALA A 390 -6.67 -14.92 -2.36
N LEU A 391 -7.94 -15.31 -2.46
CA LEU A 391 -8.85 -15.61 -1.36
C LEU A 391 -8.98 -17.12 -1.07
N SER A 392 -7.97 -17.91 -1.33
CA SER A 392 -7.96 -19.36 -1.11
C SER A 392 -6.68 -19.83 -0.42
N ASP A 393 -6.66 -21.11 -0.02
CA ASP A 393 -5.50 -21.75 0.59
C ASP A 393 -4.32 -21.93 -0.40
N GLU A 394 -4.51 -21.60 -1.70
CA GLU A 394 -3.43 -21.54 -2.67
C GLU A 394 -2.56 -20.27 -2.52
N ASN A 395 -3.08 -19.22 -1.87
CA ASN A 395 -2.30 -18.09 -1.43
C ASN A 395 -1.71 -18.37 -0.04
N PRO A 396 -0.38 -18.48 0.11
CA PRO A 396 0.25 -18.82 1.39
C PRO A 396 0.02 -17.79 2.50
N TYR A 397 -0.43 -16.58 2.15
CA TYR A 397 -0.74 -15.52 3.10
C TYR A 397 -2.26 -15.29 3.30
N PHE A 398 -3.10 -16.17 2.77
CA PHE A 398 -4.52 -16.18 3.13
C PHE A 398 -4.72 -17.01 4.40
N PHE A 399 -4.87 -16.34 5.52
CA PHE A 399 -5.03 -16.97 6.82
C PHE A 399 -6.48 -17.17 7.19
N LYS A 400 -6.77 -18.32 7.82
CA LYS A 400 -8.08 -18.65 8.39
C LYS A 400 -7.93 -18.96 9.86
N GLY A 401 -8.71 -18.30 10.69
CA GLY A 401 -8.68 -18.45 12.13
C GLY A 401 -10.07 -18.43 12.77
N LYS A 402 -10.09 -18.40 14.10
CA LYS A 402 -11.33 -18.36 14.89
C LYS A 402 -12.05 -17.02 14.80
N ALA A 403 -11.30 -15.93 14.70
CA ALA A 403 -11.83 -14.57 14.66
C ALA A 403 -12.08 -14.07 13.25
N ALA A 404 -11.21 -14.41 12.29
CA ALA A 404 -11.31 -13.91 10.94
C ALA A 404 -10.61 -14.80 9.92
N GLU A 405 -10.95 -14.58 8.65
CA GLU A 405 -10.16 -14.99 7.48
C GLU A 405 -9.83 -13.79 6.61
N GLY A 406 -8.62 -13.75 6.05
CA GLY A 406 -8.16 -12.65 5.21
C GLY A 406 -6.70 -12.79 4.82
N ILE A 407 -6.25 -11.86 3.98
CA ILE A 407 -4.87 -11.84 3.51
C ILE A 407 -4.01 -11.07 4.50
N GLY A 408 -2.84 -11.63 4.80
CA GLY A 408 -1.75 -10.98 5.52
C GLY A 408 -0.60 -10.60 4.60
N GLY A 409 0.61 -10.93 5.01
CA GLY A 409 1.83 -10.69 4.24
C GLY A 409 3.06 -11.00 5.09
N PRO A 410 4.25 -11.03 4.48
CA PRO A 410 5.48 -11.28 5.23
C PRO A 410 5.84 -10.14 6.19
N HIS A 411 5.38 -8.93 5.94
CA HIS A 411 5.73 -7.71 6.67
C HIS A 411 5.46 -7.81 8.18
N VAL A 412 4.30 -8.30 8.56
CA VAL A 412 3.87 -8.44 9.96
C VAL A 412 3.97 -9.87 10.49
N GLY A 413 4.45 -10.80 9.66
CA GLY A 413 4.60 -12.21 9.99
C GLY A 413 3.36 -13.06 9.73
N LEU A 414 3.49 -14.36 10.04
CA LEU A 414 2.42 -15.34 9.80
C LEU A 414 1.26 -15.16 10.78
N ASP A 415 0.07 -15.58 10.34
CA ASP A 415 -1.18 -15.58 11.11
C ASP A 415 -1.77 -14.19 11.43
N PHE A 416 -1.17 -13.12 10.92
CA PHE A 416 -1.70 -11.77 11.02
C PHE A 416 -2.44 -11.37 9.73
N ILE A 417 -3.67 -10.90 9.89
CA ILE A 417 -4.56 -10.43 8.82
C ILE A 417 -4.60 -8.90 8.85
N TRP A 418 -4.54 -8.28 7.67
CA TRP A 418 -4.71 -6.84 7.56
C TRP A 418 -6.19 -6.49 7.34
N PRO A 419 -6.79 -5.58 8.12
CA PRO A 419 -8.13 -5.06 7.86
C PRO A 419 -8.30 -4.52 6.44
N MET A 420 -7.23 -4.00 5.85
CA MET A 420 -7.23 -3.53 4.46
C MET A 420 -7.60 -4.63 3.46
N SER A 421 -7.15 -5.87 3.68
CA SER A 421 -7.48 -6.99 2.79
C SER A 421 -8.96 -7.37 2.86
N ILE A 422 -9.55 -7.33 4.06
CA ILE A 422 -10.98 -7.59 4.27
C ILE A 422 -11.82 -6.46 3.65
N THR A 423 -11.38 -5.22 3.82
CA THR A 423 -11.99 -4.04 3.19
C THR A 423 -11.93 -4.15 1.66
N MET A 424 -10.77 -4.54 1.12
CA MET A 424 -10.57 -4.73 -0.31
C MET A 424 -11.42 -5.87 -0.87
N ARG A 425 -11.56 -6.98 -0.11
CA ARG A 425 -12.47 -8.08 -0.46
C ARG A 425 -13.91 -7.59 -0.63
N ALA A 426 -14.39 -6.73 0.28
CA ALA A 426 -15.71 -6.13 0.18
C ALA A 426 -15.83 -5.13 -0.98
N LEU A 427 -14.82 -4.25 -1.18
CA LEU A 427 -14.80 -3.26 -2.26
C LEU A 427 -14.84 -3.89 -3.65
N THR A 428 -14.27 -5.08 -3.81
CA THR A 428 -14.19 -5.83 -5.08
C THR A 428 -15.27 -6.91 -5.20
N SER A 429 -16.19 -7.01 -4.24
CA SER A 429 -17.28 -7.98 -4.26
C SER A 429 -18.55 -7.41 -4.89
N THR A 430 -19.24 -8.26 -5.63
CA THR A 430 -20.63 -8.02 -6.09
C THR A 430 -21.66 -8.80 -5.27
N ASN A 431 -21.22 -9.61 -4.30
CA ASN A 431 -22.07 -10.47 -3.48
C ASN A 431 -22.38 -9.81 -2.13
N ASP A 432 -23.66 -9.51 -1.89
CA ASP A 432 -24.13 -8.88 -0.66
C ASP A 432 -23.82 -9.67 0.61
N ALA A 433 -23.85 -11.01 0.56
CA ALA A 433 -23.54 -11.85 1.73
C ALA A 433 -22.04 -11.76 2.07
N GLU A 434 -21.17 -11.72 1.07
CA GLU A 434 -19.73 -11.52 1.28
C GLU A 434 -19.45 -10.13 1.87
N ILE A 435 -20.08 -9.07 1.35
CA ILE A 435 -19.95 -7.70 1.87
C ILE A 435 -20.38 -7.63 3.35
N ARG A 436 -21.53 -8.23 3.70
CA ARG A 436 -21.99 -8.31 5.12
C ARG A 436 -20.97 -9.03 6.01
N THR A 437 -20.44 -10.14 5.54
CA THR A 437 -19.42 -10.90 6.29
C THR A 437 -18.17 -10.06 6.53
N CYS A 438 -17.68 -9.34 5.49
CA CYS A 438 -16.53 -8.45 5.62
C CYS A 438 -16.80 -7.31 6.62
N LEU A 439 -17.97 -6.64 6.53
CA LEU A 439 -18.32 -5.55 7.44
C LEU A 439 -18.41 -6.05 8.90
N ARG A 440 -19.02 -7.23 9.12
CA ARG A 440 -19.06 -7.86 10.45
C ARG A 440 -17.66 -8.17 10.98
N THR A 441 -16.81 -8.77 10.16
CA THR A 441 -15.44 -9.10 10.55
C THR A 441 -14.63 -7.83 10.88
N LEU A 442 -14.75 -6.76 10.10
CA LEU A 442 -14.09 -5.48 10.36
C LEU A 442 -14.58 -4.84 11.66
N ARG A 443 -15.91 -4.90 11.95
CA ARG A 443 -16.47 -4.45 13.20
C ARG A 443 -15.90 -5.22 14.40
N ASP A 444 -15.92 -6.56 14.31
CA ASP A 444 -15.58 -7.46 15.42
C ASP A 444 -14.05 -7.53 15.67
N SER A 445 -13.23 -7.06 14.75
CA SER A 445 -11.76 -7.13 14.85
C SER A 445 -11.10 -5.87 15.40
N THR A 446 -11.85 -4.85 15.79
CA THR A 446 -11.28 -3.59 16.34
C THR A 446 -10.73 -3.70 17.76
N ALA A 447 -10.98 -4.82 18.46
CA ALA A 447 -10.59 -5.01 19.88
C ALA A 447 -11.00 -3.85 20.81
N GLY A 448 -12.12 -3.19 20.52
CA GLY A 448 -12.65 -2.06 21.30
C GLY A 448 -11.94 -0.72 21.06
N THR A 449 -11.00 -0.64 20.10
CA THR A 449 -10.38 0.64 19.74
C THR A 449 -11.29 1.50 18.87
N HIS A 450 -12.24 0.89 18.17
CA HIS A 450 -13.14 1.49 17.18
C HIS A 450 -12.39 2.16 16.00
N PHE A 451 -11.18 1.64 15.69
CA PHE A 451 -10.36 1.99 14.54
C PHE A 451 -9.84 0.73 13.84
N MET A 452 -9.44 0.86 12.58
CA MET A 452 -8.79 -0.20 11.84
C MET A 452 -7.31 -0.27 12.23
N HIS A 453 -6.88 -1.46 12.67
CA HIS A 453 -5.48 -1.77 12.92
C HIS A 453 -4.68 -1.83 11.61
N GLU A 454 -3.37 -1.87 11.69
CA GLU A 454 -2.53 -2.30 10.59
C GLU A 454 -2.75 -3.80 10.33
N ALA A 455 -2.52 -4.64 11.34
CA ALA A 455 -2.81 -6.07 11.29
C ALA A 455 -3.24 -6.61 12.65
N PHE A 456 -4.01 -7.69 12.65
CA PHE A 456 -4.45 -8.41 13.86
C PHE A 456 -4.33 -9.93 13.67
N HIS A 457 -4.16 -10.66 14.76
CA HIS A 457 -3.99 -12.11 14.73
C HIS A 457 -5.32 -12.81 14.41
N LYS A 458 -5.31 -13.76 13.46
CA LYS A 458 -6.48 -14.47 12.93
C LYS A 458 -7.39 -15.14 13.97
N ASP A 459 -6.82 -15.55 15.13
CA ASP A 459 -7.56 -16.23 16.21
C ASP A 459 -7.89 -15.33 17.40
N ASP A 460 -7.23 -14.16 17.52
CA ASP A 460 -7.34 -13.27 18.67
C ASP A 460 -7.11 -11.80 18.25
N PRO A 461 -8.17 -11.04 17.96
CA PRO A 461 -8.05 -9.65 17.49
C PRO A 461 -7.42 -8.71 18.51
N SER A 462 -7.35 -9.09 19.79
CA SER A 462 -6.66 -8.27 20.80
C SER A 462 -5.15 -8.21 20.61
N LYS A 463 -4.61 -9.11 19.78
CA LYS A 463 -3.20 -9.11 19.34
C LYS A 463 -3.10 -8.41 18.00
N PHE A 464 -2.71 -7.14 18.01
CA PHE A 464 -2.56 -6.31 16.82
C PHE A 464 -1.21 -5.58 16.81
N THR A 465 -0.74 -5.16 15.63
CA THR A 465 0.58 -4.51 15.45
C THR A 465 0.55 -3.02 15.70
N ARG A 466 -0.46 -2.31 15.16
CA ARG A 466 -0.67 -0.86 15.38
C ARG A 466 -2.11 -0.65 15.77
N PRO A 467 -2.40 0.15 16.82
CA PRO A 467 -3.78 0.35 17.32
C PRO A 467 -4.69 1.01 16.29
N TRP A 468 -4.14 1.77 15.35
CA TRP A 468 -4.82 2.37 14.23
C TRP A 468 -3.83 2.61 13.08
N PHE A 469 -4.32 2.55 11.86
CA PHE A 469 -3.56 2.82 10.65
C PHE A 469 -4.39 3.72 9.73
N ALA A 470 -3.87 4.91 9.41
CA ALA A 470 -4.67 5.96 8.78
C ALA A 470 -5.20 5.55 7.39
N TRP A 471 -4.40 4.85 6.58
CA TRP A 471 -4.88 4.33 5.30
C TRP A 471 -5.98 3.29 5.47
N ALA A 472 -5.84 2.34 6.40
CA ALA A 472 -6.87 1.34 6.68
C ALA A 472 -8.18 1.99 7.15
N ASN A 473 -8.10 3.03 7.99
CA ASN A 473 -9.25 3.78 8.45
C ASN A 473 -10.01 4.45 7.30
N THR A 474 -9.31 5.19 6.45
CA THR A 474 -9.98 5.89 5.33
C THR A 474 -10.49 4.95 4.27
N LEU A 475 -9.78 3.84 4.00
CA LEU A 475 -10.25 2.80 3.07
C LEU A 475 -11.53 2.12 3.59
N PHE A 476 -11.63 1.86 4.90
CA PHE A 476 -12.87 1.38 5.52
C PHE A 476 -14.00 2.42 5.38
N GLY A 477 -13.69 3.70 5.61
CA GLY A 477 -14.64 4.80 5.38
C GLY A 477 -15.16 4.84 3.94
N GLU A 478 -14.27 4.64 2.95
CA GLU A 478 -14.61 4.53 1.52
C GLU A 478 -15.55 3.34 1.25
N LEU A 479 -15.27 2.19 1.85
CA LEU A 479 -16.14 1.01 1.75
C LEU A 479 -17.55 1.33 2.23
N VAL A 480 -17.70 1.94 3.41
CA VAL A 480 -19.02 2.28 3.97
C VAL A 480 -19.75 3.30 3.09
N LEU A 481 -19.06 4.32 2.56
CA LEU A 481 -19.62 5.27 1.61
C LEU A 481 -20.08 4.58 0.32
N LYS A 482 -19.31 3.63 -0.21
CA LYS A 482 -19.67 2.83 -1.38
C LYS A 482 -20.92 1.98 -1.11
N VAL A 483 -20.94 1.27 0.01
CA VAL A 483 -22.09 0.42 0.40
C VAL A 483 -23.33 1.27 0.61
N HIS A 484 -23.22 2.42 1.26
CA HIS A 484 -24.34 3.36 1.42
C HIS A 484 -24.93 3.81 0.07
N ARG A 485 -24.08 4.14 -0.89
CA ARG A 485 -24.50 4.59 -2.22
C ARG A 485 -25.10 3.48 -3.07
N GLU A 486 -24.51 2.28 -3.06
CA GLU A 486 -24.82 1.21 -4.02
C GLU A 486 -25.73 0.13 -3.45
N ARG A 487 -25.68 -0.09 -2.13
CA ARG A 487 -26.33 -1.21 -1.42
C ARG A 487 -26.85 -0.80 -0.02
N PRO A 488 -27.62 0.30 0.09
CA PRO A 488 -28.00 0.88 1.38
C PRO A 488 -28.75 -0.10 2.31
N ALA A 489 -29.41 -1.11 1.76
CA ALA A 489 -30.11 -2.12 2.55
C ALA A 489 -29.17 -2.87 3.52
N ILE A 490 -27.90 -3.09 3.14
CA ILE A 490 -26.91 -3.78 3.99
C ILE A 490 -26.68 -2.99 5.30
N LEU A 491 -26.60 -1.67 5.25
CA LEU A 491 -26.33 -0.85 6.43
C LEU A 491 -27.53 -0.68 7.37
N ARG A 492 -28.75 -0.97 6.87
CA ARG A 492 -29.99 -0.89 7.67
C ARG A 492 -30.25 -2.15 8.48
N GLU A 493 -29.41 -3.15 8.38
CA GLU A 493 -29.41 -4.37 9.15
C GLU A 493 -28.45 -4.25 10.34
N THR A 494 -28.76 -4.91 11.47
CA THR A 494 -27.77 -5.17 12.53
C THR A 494 -26.91 -6.37 12.08
N LEU A 495 -25.61 -6.14 11.91
CA LEU A 495 -24.69 -7.12 11.34
C LEU A 495 -24.24 -8.19 12.35
#